data_5699f2c873f1fc73e592d6c88fda14c8
#
_entry.id   5699f2c873f1fc73e592d6c88fda14c8
#
_cell.length_a   1.000
_cell.length_b   1.000
_cell.length_c   1.000
_cell.angle_alpha   90.00
_cell.angle_beta   90.00
_cell.angle_gamma   90.00
#
_symmetry.space_group_name_H-M   'P 1'
#
loop_
_entity.id
_entity.type
_entity.pdbx_description
1 polymer ?
#
loop_
_entity_poly.entity_id
_entity_poly.type
_entity_poly.pdbx_seq_one_letter_code
_entity_poly.pdbx_strand_id
1 'polypeptide(L)'
;NLFISVAGNFDEAAVLDQIRMAFESIPATAAPGDAGAPPYQSGLRQVARDIAQAHICLGFPAPTLHDDARYVCDVLSSIIGGGSTSRLFERIREQEGLAYAIYSFHSYHTHAGMMGVYAGVAPQQCARAMDLVFGELRRICEEPVSERELEMNREQIKGNLLMAMENTSTRMSRMAKSMMYYGRMMPLEEIVRKV
;
A
#
# COMPACT_ATOMS: atom_id res chain seq x y z
N ASN A 1 8.64 -19.78 -10.60
CA ASN A 1 8.08 -20.26 -9.34
C ASN A 1 6.59 -19.97 -9.31
N LEU A 2 5.79 -20.95 -8.92
CA LEU A 2 4.34 -20.86 -8.80
C LEU A 2 3.95 -21.12 -7.34
N PHE A 3 3.10 -20.24 -6.79
CA PHE A 3 2.45 -20.45 -5.51
C PHE A 3 0.94 -20.52 -5.73
N ILE A 4 0.32 -21.52 -5.14
CA ILE A 4 -1.14 -21.67 -5.18
C ILE A 4 -1.64 -21.56 -3.74
N SER A 5 -2.57 -20.66 -3.51
CA SER A 5 -3.22 -20.47 -2.21
C SER A 5 -4.73 -20.62 -2.37
N VAL A 6 -5.32 -21.40 -1.50
CA VAL A 6 -6.75 -21.65 -1.48
C VAL A 6 -7.27 -21.42 -0.08
N ALA A 7 -8.38 -20.72 0.04
CA ALA A 7 -9.07 -20.52 1.33
C ALA A 7 -10.59 -20.59 1.12
N GLY A 8 -11.29 -21.26 2.02
CA GLY A 8 -12.74 -21.43 1.96
C GLY A 8 -13.18 -22.76 2.56
N ASN A 9 -14.41 -23.14 2.26
CA ASN A 9 -14.94 -24.45 2.63
C ASN A 9 -14.79 -25.39 1.42
N PHE A 10 -13.79 -26.28 1.44
CA PHE A 10 -13.51 -27.20 0.35
C PHE A 10 -12.96 -28.55 0.89
N ASP A 11 -13.02 -29.59 0.06
CA ASP A 11 -12.32 -30.84 0.31
C ASP A 11 -10.86 -30.70 -0.08
N GLU A 12 -9.97 -30.82 0.90
CA GLU A 12 -8.53 -30.62 0.72
C GLU A 12 -7.94 -31.64 -0.27
N ALA A 13 -8.33 -32.91 -0.15
CA ALA A 13 -7.80 -33.97 -1.01
C ALA A 13 -8.21 -33.75 -2.48
N ALA A 14 -9.48 -33.42 -2.73
CA ALA A 14 -9.98 -33.14 -4.06
C ALA A 14 -9.29 -31.93 -4.70
N VAL A 15 -9.06 -30.86 -3.94
CA VAL A 15 -8.35 -29.66 -4.44
C VAL A 15 -6.89 -29.96 -4.72
N LEU A 16 -6.20 -30.69 -3.85
CA LEU A 16 -4.80 -31.08 -4.08
C LEU A 16 -4.66 -31.96 -5.32
N ASP A 17 -5.56 -32.89 -5.55
CA ASP A 17 -5.54 -33.74 -6.76
C ASP A 17 -5.79 -32.92 -8.03
N GLN A 18 -6.72 -31.96 -8.01
CA GLN A 18 -6.93 -31.05 -9.13
C GLN A 18 -5.69 -30.19 -9.42
N ILE A 19 -5.05 -29.67 -8.38
CA ILE A 19 -3.82 -28.88 -8.52
C ILE A 19 -2.70 -29.75 -9.12
N ARG A 20 -2.49 -30.98 -8.64
CA ARG A 20 -1.51 -31.91 -9.19
C ARG A 20 -1.77 -32.18 -10.66
N MET A 21 -2.98 -32.57 -11.02
CA MET A 21 -3.37 -32.85 -12.41
C MET A 21 -3.14 -31.65 -13.33
N ALA A 22 -3.41 -30.42 -12.85
CA ALA A 22 -3.30 -29.20 -13.65
C ALA A 22 -1.85 -28.71 -13.80
N PHE A 23 -0.98 -28.94 -12.82
CA PHE A 23 0.32 -28.29 -12.74
C PHE A 23 1.53 -29.23 -12.67
N GLU A 24 1.32 -30.55 -12.49
CA GLU A 24 2.43 -31.53 -12.38
C GLU A 24 3.32 -31.59 -13.62
N SER A 25 2.74 -31.31 -14.79
CA SER A 25 3.48 -31.27 -16.06
C SER A 25 4.38 -30.03 -16.25
N ILE A 26 4.26 -29.02 -15.38
CA ILE A 26 5.07 -27.81 -15.48
C ILE A 26 6.49 -28.12 -14.98
N PRO A 27 7.50 -27.99 -15.83
CA PRO A 27 8.88 -28.30 -15.42
C PRO A 27 9.36 -27.29 -14.37
N ALA A 28 10.07 -27.80 -13.36
CA ALA A 28 10.77 -26.95 -12.42
C ALA A 28 11.89 -26.19 -13.16
N THR A 29 11.81 -24.88 -13.17
CA THR A 29 12.87 -24.01 -13.70
C THR A 29 13.67 -23.40 -12.57
N ALA A 30 14.94 -23.07 -12.83
CA ALA A 30 15.73 -22.31 -11.88
C ALA A 30 15.04 -21.01 -11.52
N ALA A 31 15.10 -20.63 -10.25
CA ALA A 31 14.62 -19.31 -9.85
C ALA A 31 15.40 -18.23 -10.63
N PRO A 32 14.73 -17.18 -11.10
CA PRO A 32 15.46 -16.05 -11.68
C PRO A 32 16.46 -15.53 -10.65
N GLY A 33 17.65 -15.16 -11.10
CA GLY A 33 18.65 -14.56 -10.24
C GLY A 33 18.15 -13.27 -9.59
N ASP A 34 18.80 -12.88 -8.50
CA ASP A 34 18.50 -11.61 -7.84
C ASP A 34 18.86 -10.45 -8.78
N ALA A 35 17.87 -9.68 -9.20
CA ALA A 35 18.05 -8.52 -10.07
C ALA A 35 18.60 -7.29 -9.31
N GLY A 36 18.70 -7.36 -7.99
CA GLY A 36 19.11 -6.24 -7.14
C GLY A 36 18.07 -5.11 -7.06
N ALA A 37 18.43 -4.07 -6.32
CA ALA A 37 17.59 -2.90 -6.17
C ALA A 37 17.64 -2.03 -7.43
N PRO A 38 16.49 -1.67 -8.03
CA PRO A 38 16.48 -0.72 -9.12
C PRO A 38 16.94 0.66 -8.63
N PRO A 39 17.72 1.43 -9.42
CA PRO A 39 18.09 2.78 -9.03
C PRO A 39 16.86 3.68 -8.96
N TYR A 40 16.77 4.49 -7.92
CA TYR A 40 15.75 5.54 -7.88
C TYR A 40 16.06 6.61 -8.94
N GLN A 41 15.06 6.91 -9.73
CA GLN A 41 15.12 7.98 -10.73
C GLN A 41 13.98 8.96 -10.49
N SER A 42 14.32 10.21 -10.17
CA SER A 42 13.33 11.28 -10.13
C SER A 42 12.96 11.72 -11.55
N GLY A 43 11.74 12.16 -11.73
CA GLY A 43 11.30 12.66 -13.02
C GLY A 43 9.86 13.15 -13.00
N LEU A 44 9.50 13.88 -14.04
CA LEU A 44 8.13 14.31 -14.30
C LEU A 44 7.65 13.64 -15.59
N ARG A 45 6.49 13.00 -15.52
CA ARG A 45 5.79 12.49 -16.71
C ARG A 45 4.42 13.13 -16.78
N GLN A 46 4.11 13.75 -17.91
CA GLN A 46 2.81 14.32 -18.19
C GLN A 46 2.19 13.63 -19.41
N VAL A 47 0.90 13.29 -19.29
CA VAL A 47 0.11 12.70 -20.37
C VAL A 47 -1.14 13.56 -20.54
N ALA A 48 -1.27 14.20 -21.69
CA ALA A 48 -2.47 14.95 -22.04
C ALA A 48 -3.58 14.00 -22.51
N ARG A 49 -4.78 14.17 -21.93
CA ARG A 49 -6.00 13.46 -22.32
C ARG A 49 -7.19 14.40 -22.21
N ASP A 50 -8.19 14.19 -23.07
CA ASP A 50 -9.47 14.91 -23.01
C ASP A 50 -10.38 14.22 -21.97
N ILE A 51 -10.20 14.60 -20.72
CA ILE A 51 -10.95 14.08 -19.56
C ILE A 51 -11.29 15.23 -18.60
N ALA A 52 -12.38 15.07 -17.86
CA ALA A 52 -12.90 16.12 -16.97
C ALA A 52 -12.00 16.43 -15.76
N GLN A 53 -11.12 15.51 -15.38
CA GLN A 53 -10.26 15.64 -14.19
C GLN A 53 -8.79 15.50 -14.57
N ALA A 54 -7.96 16.24 -13.88
CA ALA A 54 -6.52 15.99 -13.86
C ALA A 54 -6.18 15.02 -12.71
N HIS A 55 -5.36 14.04 -13.03
CA HIS A 55 -4.87 13.03 -12.08
C HIS A 55 -3.42 13.32 -11.74
N ILE A 56 -3.16 13.64 -10.50
CA ILE A 56 -1.81 13.92 -9.98
C ILE A 56 -1.36 12.71 -9.16
N CYS A 57 -0.16 12.23 -9.46
CA CYS A 57 0.47 11.13 -8.73
C CYS A 57 1.88 11.55 -8.32
N LEU A 58 2.11 11.70 -7.04
CA LEU A 58 3.44 11.97 -6.46
C LEU A 58 3.98 10.68 -5.88
N GLY A 59 5.25 10.36 -6.16
CA GLY A 59 5.90 9.15 -5.66
C GLY A 59 7.21 9.49 -4.95
N PHE A 60 7.45 8.80 -3.84
CA PHE A 60 8.64 8.95 -3.01
C PHE A 60 9.24 7.57 -2.71
N PRO A 61 10.57 7.45 -2.56
CA PRO A 61 11.18 6.22 -2.06
C PRO A 61 10.62 5.87 -0.68
N ALA A 62 10.41 4.60 -0.45
CA ALA A 62 9.96 4.06 0.84
C ALA A 62 10.81 2.84 1.23
N PRO A 63 10.73 2.38 2.48
CA PRO A 63 11.40 1.18 2.92
C PRO A 63 11.04 -0.05 2.07
N THR A 64 11.91 -1.04 2.05
CA THR A 64 11.63 -2.32 1.39
C THR A 64 10.67 -3.18 2.21
N LEU A 65 10.19 -4.27 1.62
CA LEU A 65 9.30 -5.22 2.29
C LEU A 65 9.91 -5.83 3.57
N HIS A 66 11.24 -6.01 3.59
CA HIS A 66 11.95 -6.65 4.71
C HIS A 66 12.47 -5.65 5.75
N ASP A 67 12.30 -4.35 5.50
CA ASP A 67 12.68 -3.30 6.44
C ASP A 67 11.51 -3.01 7.40
N ASP A 68 11.75 -3.09 8.70
CA ASP A 68 10.73 -2.79 9.71
C ASP A 68 10.30 -1.31 9.71
N ALA A 69 11.08 -0.40 9.14
CA ALA A 69 10.68 0.99 8.93
C ALA A 69 9.43 1.12 8.04
N ARG A 70 9.03 0.07 7.30
CA ARG A 70 7.77 0.05 6.55
C ARG A 70 6.53 0.23 7.44
N TYR A 71 6.55 -0.27 8.68
CA TYR A 71 5.43 -0.08 9.61
C TYR A 71 5.28 1.38 10.04
N VAL A 72 6.39 2.10 10.19
CA VAL A 72 6.36 3.56 10.36
C VAL A 72 5.79 4.24 9.13
N CYS A 73 6.18 3.79 7.94
CA CYS A 73 5.65 4.30 6.67
C CYS A 73 4.14 4.01 6.51
N ASP A 74 3.64 2.87 6.98
CA ASP A 74 2.21 2.54 7.00
C ASP A 74 1.42 3.54 7.86
N VAL A 75 1.91 3.83 9.06
CA VAL A 75 1.29 4.81 9.97
C VAL A 75 1.37 6.22 9.38
N LEU A 76 2.53 6.62 8.84
CA LEU A 76 2.71 7.90 8.16
C LEU A 76 1.73 8.04 6.98
N SER A 77 1.59 7.01 6.17
CA SER A 77 0.64 6.97 5.05
C SER A 77 -0.79 7.14 5.55
N SER A 78 -1.17 6.48 6.65
CA SER A 78 -2.49 6.63 7.27
C SER A 78 -2.76 8.07 7.70
N ILE A 79 -1.82 8.71 8.38
CA ILE A 79 -1.92 10.10 8.85
C ILE A 79 -2.06 11.06 7.67
N ILE A 80 -1.26 10.88 6.63
CA ILE A 80 -1.23 11.79 5.48
C ILE A 80 -2.49 11.67 4.64
N GLY A 81 -2.90 10.45 4.27
CA GLY A 81 -3.97 10.25 3.29
C GLY A 81 -4.72 8.92 3.42
N GLY A 82 -4.75 8.29 4.60
CA GLY A 82 -5.34 6.98 4.81
C GLY A 82 -6.85 6.94 4.98
N GLY A 83 -7.54 8.07 4.94
CA GLY A 83 -9.00 8.11 5.12
C GLY A 83 -9.54 9.52 5.28
N SER A 84 -10.81 9.60 5.67
CA SER A 84 -11.54 10.88 5.80
C SER A 84 -11.03 11.80 6.92
N THR A 85 -10.30 11.27 7.88
CA THR A 85 -9.69 12.02 8.98
C THR A 85 -8.21 12.32 8.75
N SER A 86 -7.68 11.99 7.57
CA SER A 86 -6.29 12.25 7.22
C SER A 86 -6.06 13.71 6.85
N ARG A 87 -4.83 14.18 7.03
CA ARG A 87 -4.48 15.60 6.84
C ARG A 87 -4.78 16.12 5.44
N LEU A 88 -4.42 15.34 4.40
CA LEU A 88 -4.68 15.73 3.02
C LEU A 88 -6.18 15.75 2.69
N PHE A 89 -6.93 14.77 3.18
CA PHE A 89 -8.37 14.71 2.96
C PHE A 89 -9.06 15.92 3.62
N GLU A 90 -8.78 16.15 4.90
CA GLU A 90 -9.34 17.28 5.63
C GLU A 90 -8.97 18.61 4.99
N ARG A 91 -7.67 18.82 4.69
CA ARG A 91 -7.20 20.11 4.18
C ARG A 91 -7.67 20.38 2.76
N ILE A 92 -7.53 19.42 1.85
CA ILE A 92 -7.69 19.68 0.41
C ILE A 92 -9.11 19.38 -0.07
N ARG A 93 -9.74 18.34 0.47
CA ARG A 93 -11.08 17.96 0.07
C ARG A 93 -12.16 18.64 0.90
N GLU A 94 -12.06 18.64 2.23
CA GLU A 94 -13.12 19.19 3.10
C GLU A 94 -13.02 20.71 3.24
N GLN A 95 -11.84 21.26 3.56
CA GLN A 95 -11.68 22.70 3.79
C GLN A 95 -11.62 23.51 2.50
N GLU A 96 -10.85 23.06 1.52
CA GLU A 96 -10.63 23.80 0.26
C GLU A 96 -11.55 23.35 -0.88
N GLY A 97 -12.19 22.17 -0.78
CA GLY A 97 -13.09 21.65 -1.81
C GLY A 97 -12.45 21.39 -3.17
N LEU A 98 -11.12 21.20 -3.23
CA LEU A 98 -10.36 21.13 -4.47
C LEU A 98 -10.30 19.74 -5.08
N ALA A 99 -10.34 18.70 -4.27
CA ALA A 99 -10.14 17.33 -4.74
C ALA A 99 -11.43 16.52 -4.69
N TYR A 100 -11.71 15.81 -5.78
CA TYR A 100 -12.75 14.76 -5.83
C TYR A 100 -12.32 13.52 -5.06
N ALA A 101 -11.05 13.17 -5.20
CA ALA A 101 -10.41 12.10 -4.46
C ALA A 101 -8.99 12.50 -4.11
N ILE A 102 -8.58 12.24 -2.88
CA ILE A 102 -7.20 12.41 -2.45
C ILE A 102 -6.89 11.35 -1.41
N TYR A 103 -5.76 10.67 -1.59
CA TYR A 103 -5.30 9.63 -0.67
C TYR A 103 -3.80 9.37 -0.82
N SER A 104 -3.20 8.79 0.19
CA SER A 104 -1.86 8.23 0.12
C SER A 104 -1.92 6.74 -0.18
N PHE A 105 -0.86 6.22 -0.77
CA PHE A 105 -0.70 4.80 -1.03
C PHE A 105 0.76 4.40 -0.84
N HIS A 106 1.00 3.12 -0.64
CA HIS A 106 2.34 2.56 -0.54
C HIS A 106 2.41 1.19 -1.21
N SER A 107 3.61 0.81 -1.62
CA SER A 107 3.90 -0.51 -2.18
C SER A 107 5.29 -0.92 -1.77
N TYR A 108 5.42 -2.12 -1.22
CA TYR A 108 6.69 -2.69 -0.78
C TYR A 108 7.03 -3.93 -1.59
N HIS A 109 8.25 -3.95 -2.10
CA HIS A 109 8.84 -5.07 -2.83
C HIS A 109 10.13 -5.49 -2.14
N THR A 110 10.67 -6.64 -2.52
CA THR A 110 11.89 -7.19 -1.92
C THR A 110 13.07 -6.21 -1.95
N HIS A 111 13.22 -5.45 -3.04
CA HIS A 111 14.38 -4.57 -3.26
C HIS A 111 14.03 -3.09 -3.36
N ALA A 112 12.76 -2.73 -3.32
CA ALA A 112 12.33 -1.34 -3.41
C ALA A 112 11.00 -1.13 -2.68
N GLY A 113 10.77 0.09 -2.22
CA GLY A 113 9.49 0.55 -1.73
C GLY A 113 9.13 1.90 -2.32
N MET A 114 7.84 2.15 -2.40
CA MET A 114 7.29 3.42 -2.84
C MET A 114 6.14 3.82 -1.93
N MET A 115 6.12 5.09 -1.53
CA MET A 115 4.97 5.75 -0.95
C MET A 115 4.55 6.87 -1.90
N GLY A 116 3.27 7.14 -2.03
CA GLY A 116 2.80 8.19 -2.91
C GLY A 116 1.53 8.86 -2.42
N VAL A 117 1.20 9.96 -3.08
CA VAL A 117 -0.04 10.70 -2.93
C VAL A 117 -0.72 10.78 -4.28
N TYR A 118 -1.98 10.44 -4.31
CA TYR A 118 -2.85 10.64 -5.47
C TYR A 118 -3.85 11.77 -5.18
N ALA A 119 -4.09 12.62 -6.18
CA ALA A 119 -5.16 13.60 -6.16
C ALA A 119 -5.86 13.69 -7.52
N GLY A 120 -7.18 13.60 -7.51
CA GLY A 120 -8.06 13.87 -8.65
C GLY A 120 -8.70 15.24 -8.47
N VAL A 121 -8.36 16.20 -9.34
CA VAL A 121 -8.75 17.61 -9.21
C VAL A 121 -9.26 18.17 -10.54
N ALA A 122 -9.93 19.32 -10.52
CA ALA A 122 -10.20 20.06 -11.74
C ALA A 122 -8.86 20.53 -12.36
N PRO A 123 -8.68 20.51 -13.71
CA PRO A 123 -7.42 20.88 -14.33
C PRO A 123 -6.88 22.24 -13.92
N GLN A 124 -7.77 23.22 -13.70
CA GLN A 124 -7.42 24.58 -13.31
C GLN A 124 -6.92 24.68 -11.86
N GLN A 125 -7.17 23.66 -11.04
CA GLN A 125 -6.81 23.60 -9.63
C GLN A 125 -5.53 22.81 -9.35
N CYS A 126 -4.89 22.26 -10.38
CA CYS A 126 -3.70 21.39 -10.21
C CYS A 126 -2.59 22.08 -9.42
N ALA A 127 -2.21 23.31 -9.79
CA ALA A 127 -1.13 24.03 -9.13
C ALA A 127 -1.46 24.26 -7.64
N ARG A 128 -2.66 24.75 -7.36
CA ARG A 128 -3.12 25.00 -5.98
C ARG A 128 -3.15 23.73 -5.14
N ALA A 129 -3.65 22.62 -5.70
CA ALA A 129 -3.70 21.33 -5.02
C ALA A 129 -2.28 20.81 -4.72
N MET A 130 -1.35 20.93 -5.68
CA MET A 130 0.05 20.54 -5.46
C MET A 130 0.71 21.38 -4.36
N ASP A 131 0.52 22.70 -4.36
CA ASP A 131 1.06 23.57 -3.32
C ASP A 131 0.58 23.17 -1.92
N LEU A 132 -0.70 22.82 -1.79
CA LEU A 132 -1.27 22.35 -0.54
C LEU A 132 -0.74 20.97 -0.13
N VAL A 133 -0.62 20.02 -1.08
CA VAL A 133 -0.02 18.71 -0.80
C VAL A 133 1.41 18.87 -0.31
N PHE A 134 2.24 19.65 -1.00
CA PHE A 134 3.62 19.89 -0.57
C PHE A 134 3.69 20.68 0.76
N GLY A 135 2.73 21.56 1.00
CA GLY A 135 2.59 22.27 2.27
C GLY A 135 2.38 21.28 3.43
N GLU A 136 1.45 20.34 3.30
CA GLU A 136 1.18 19.34 4.34
C GLU A 136 2.34 18.33 4.50
N LEU A 137 2.98 17.94 3.40
CA LEU A 137 4.16 17.07 3.46
C LEU A 137 5.33 17.76 4.17
N ARG A 138 5.54 19.05 3.96
CA ARG A 138 6.57 19.83 4.68
C ARG A 138 6.20 19.96 6.15
N ARG A 139 4.95 20.27 6.43
CA ARG A 139 4.46 20.45 7.79
C ARG A 139 4.67 19.19 8.65
N ILE A 140 4.43 17.98 8.11
CA ILE A 140 4.66 16.75 8.87
C ILE A 140 6.16 16.48 9.13
N CYS A 141 7.04 17.05 8.33
CA CYS A 141 8.49 16.98 8.57
C CYS A 141 8.96 17.98 9.64
N GLU A 142 8.28 19.12 9.76
CA GLU A 142 8.66 20.21 10.65
C GLU A 142 7.96 20.15 12.02
N GLU A 143 6.73 19.63 12.05
CA GLU A 143 5.90 19.55 13.26
C GLU A 143 5.72 18.08 13.69
N PRO A 144 6.05 17.73 14.95
CA PRO A 144 5.78 16.39 15.45
C PRO A 144 4.30 16.03 15.37
N VAL A 145 4.03 14.78 15.00
CA VAL A 145 2.68 14.21 15.08
C VAL A 145 2.25 14.14 16.53
N SER A 146 1.05 14.58 16.87
CA SER A 146 0.55 14.48 18.23
C SER A 146 0.32 13.01 18.64
N GLU A 147 0.51 12.71 19.93
CA GLU A 147 0.27 11.39 20.48
C GLU A 147 -1.13 10.87 20.16
N ARG A 148 -2.14 11.74 20.26
CA ARG A 148 -3.52 11.41 19.94
C ARG A 148 -3.69 11.01 18.46
N GLU A 149 -3.12 11.78 17.54
CA GLU A 149 -3.19 11.50 16.09
C GLU A 149 -2.47 10.20 15.76
N LEU A 150 -1.32 9.96 16.38
CA LEU A 150 -0.55 8.73 16.22
C LEU A 150 -1.37 7.51 16.67
N GLU A 151 -1.91 7.54 17.88
CA GLU A 151 -2.67 6.43 18.44
C GLU A 151 -3.95 6.15 17.67
N MET A 152 -4.69 7.19 17.25
CA MET A 152 -5.89 7.04 16.41
C MET A 152 -5.57 6.29 15.11
N ASN A 153 -4.48 6.65 14.43
CA ASN A 153 -4.10 6.00 13.17
C ASN A 153 -3.60 4.58 13.38
N ARG A 154 -2.86 4.30 14.45
CA ARG A 154 -2.45 2.95 14.83
C ARG A 154 -3.65 2.04 15.08
N GLU A 155 -4.60 2.49 15.88
CA GLU A 155 -5.82 1.71 16.16
C GLU A 155 -6.68 1.52 14.90
N GLN A 156 -6.75 2.51 14.01
CA GLN A 156 -7.41 2.37 12.72
C GLN A 156 -6.76 1.29 11.85
N ILE A 157 -5.42 1.27 11.75
CA ILE A 157 -4.69 0.25 10.98
C ILE A 157 -4.94 -1.12 11.56
N LYS A 158 -4.84 -1.28 12.90
CA LYS A 158 -5.11 -2.55 13.58
C LYS A 158 -6.54 -3.03 13.35
N GLY A 159 -7.52 -2.14 13.49
CA GLY A 159 -8.93 -2.44 13.22
C GLY A 159 -9.16 -2.89 11.79
N ASN A 160 -8.60 -2.19 10.81
CA ASN A 160 -8.70 -2.54 9.40
C ASN A 160 -8.05 -3.90 9.10
N LEU A 161 -6.90 -4.20 9.72
CA LEU A 161 -6.24 -5.51 9.59
C LEU A 161 -7.12 -6.64 10.12
N LEU A 162 -7.75 -6.46 11.28
CA LEU A 162 -8.63 -7.45 11.90
C LEU A 162 -9.88 -7.69 11.03
N MET A 163 -10.56 -6.62 10.63
CA MET A 163 -11.76 -6.70 9.77
C MET A 163 -11.45 -7.34 8.41
N ALA A 164 -10.28 -7.03 7.83
CA ALA A 164 -9.87 -7.62 6.55
C ALA A 164 -9.70 -9.13 6.62
N MET A 165 -9.46 -9.70 7.80
CA MET A 165 -9.34 -11.15 8.00
C MET A 165 -10.68 -11.90 7.96
N GLU A 166 -11.81 -11.22 8.00
CA GLU A 166 -13.12 -11.82 7.78
C GLU A 166 -13.32 -12.21 6.31
N ASN A 167 -12.65 -11.51 5.40
CA ASN A 167 -12.73 -11.77 3.98
C ASN A 167 -11.82 -12.94 3.55
N THR A 168 -12.41 -13.99 3.00
CA THR A 168 -11.71 -15.20 2.57
C THR A 168 -10.65 -14.94 1.50
N SER A 169 -10.91 -14.04 0.54
CA SER A 169 -9.95 -13.69 -0.51
C SER A 169 -8.75 -12.94 0.07
N THR A 170 -8.98 -12.09 1.06
CA THR A 170 -7.89 -11.39 1.77
C THR A 170 -7.03 -12.39 2.55
N ARG A 171 -7.64 -13.33 3.25
CA ARG A 171 -6.92 -14.43 3.95
C ARG A 171 -6.08 -15.24 2.98
N MET A 172 -6.66 -15.66 1.86
CA MET A 172 -5.98 -16.39 0.80
C MET A 172 -4.75 -15.64 0.28
N SER A 173 -4.93 -14.38 -0.12
CA SER A 173 -3.86 -13.52 -0.64
C SER A 173 -2.77 -13.28 0.41
N ARG A 174 -3.14 -13.09 1.68
CA ARG A 174 -2.20 -12.91 2.78
C ARG A 174 -1.35 -14.17 3.01
N MET A 175 -1.96 -15.36 2.96
CA MET A 175 -1.24 -16.64 3.08
C MET A 175 -0.21 -16.79 1.96
N ALA A 176 -0.61 -16.58 0.70
CA ALA A 176 0.31 -16.63 -0.42
C ALA A 176 1.49 -15.65 -0.26
N LYS A 177 1.19 -14.38 0.00
CA LYS A 177 2.22 -13.34 0.21
C LYS A 177 3.16 -13.68 1.37
N SER A 178 2.62 -14.19 2.48
CA SER A 178 3.41 -14.57 3.65
C SER A 178 4.43 -15.65 3.29
N MET A 179 4.01 -16.70 2.61
CA MET A 179 4.89 -17.78 2.16
C MET A 179 5.90 -17.31 1.10
N MET A 180 5.45 -16.50 0.13
CA MET A 180 6.32 -15.99 -0.95
C MET A 180 7.44 -15.10 -0.42
N TYR A 181 7.13 -14.20 0.51
CA TYR A 181 8.07 -13.16 0.94
C TYR A 181 8.88 -13.54 2.17
N TYR A 182 8.31 -14.36 3.06
CA TYR A 182 8.94 -14.68 4.35
C TYR A 182 9.26 -16.17 4.51
N GLY A 183 8.83 -17.03 3.58
CA GLY A 183 9.00 -18.48 3.70
C GLY A 183 8.23 -19.11 4.87
N ARG A 184 7.39 -18.32 5.56
CA ARG A 184 6.60 -18.74 6.72
C ARG A 184 5.27 -18.00 6.79
N MET A 185 4.33 -18.56 7.53
CA MET A 185 3.12 -17.83 7.89
C MET A 185 3.44 -16.79 8.95
N MET A 186 3.16 -15.52 8.61
CA MET A 186 3.27 -14.40 9.56
C MET A 186 2.00 -14.35 10.42
N PRO A 187 2.07 -14.58 11.74
CA PRO A 187 0.91 -14.40 12.63
C PRO A 187 0.40 -12.96 12.56
N LEU A 188 -0.92 -12.80 12.69
CA LEU A 188 -1.52 -11.45 12.66
C LEU A 188 -1.06 -10.61 13.84
N GLU A 189 -0.92 -11.24 14.99
CA GLU A 189 -0.45 -10.66 16.25
C GLU A 189 0.98 -10.10 16.13
N GLU A 190 1.82 -10.72 15.31
CA GLU A 190 3.17 -10.22 15.03
C GLU A 190 3.13 -8.89 14.28
N ILE A 191 2.22 -8.76 13.30
CA ILE A 191 2.03 -7.52 12.53
C ILE A 191 1.43 -6.43 13.42
N VAL A 192 0.39 -6.78 14.18
CA VAL A 192 -0.30 -5.83 15.08
C VAL A 192 0.65 -5.25 16.14
N ARG A 193 1.65 -6.02 16.60
CA ARG A 193 2.67 -5.52 17.55
C ARG A 193 3.68 -4.57 16.94
N LYS A 194 3.88 -4.64 15.62
CA LYS A 194 4.84 -3.78 14.90
C LYS A 194 4.23 -2.44 14.46
N VAL A 195 2.92 -2.35 14.42
CA VAL A 195 2.13 -1.13 14.23
C VAL A 195 1.89 -0.45 15.58
#